data_2b5ffce898f6329db64c2672752ce652
#
_entry.id   2b5ffce898f6329db64c2672752ce652
#
_cell.length_a   1.000
_cell.length_b   1.000
_cell.length_c   1.000
_cell.angle_alpha   90.00
_cell.angle_beta   90.00
_cell.angle_gamma   90.00
#
_symmetry.space_group_name_H-M   'P 1'
#
loop_
_entity.id
_entity.type
_entity.pdbx_description
1 polymer ?
#
loop_
_entity_poly.entity_id
_entity_poly.type
_entity_poly.pdbx_seq_one_letter_code
_entity_poly.pdbx_strand_id
1 'polypeptide(L)'
;KEMKRRISANRLNGLDTKWLDTKEIKELVPIMNTDNLRYPVLGAAYQPRGGVARHDAIAWGFAMRADEMGVDIIQNCEVKNIKTNNNKVEGVETSKGFIKAGKVAVVASGHTSVLAKTAGVRLPLQSRPLQALVSEPIKPVINTVVMSNAVHAYVSQSDKGELVIGAGTDGYNSFTQRGGYDVIEETVRAIVELYPIFGKMKMLRQW
;
A
#
# COMPACT_ATOMS: atom_id res chain seq x y z
N LYS A 1 16.75 16.16 10.47
CA LYS A 1 18.02 15.53 10.02
C LYS A 1 17.76 14.28 9.17
N GLU A 2 16.97 13.31 9.63
CA GLU A 2 16.76 12.02 8.96
C GLU A 2 16.23 12.18 7.53
N MET A 3 15.21 13.00 7.31
CA MET A 3 14.65 13.24 5.97
C MET A 3 15.73 13.77 4.99
N LYS A 4 16.57 14.71 5.44
CA LYS A 4 17.68 15.23 4.61
C LYS A 4 18.71 14.14 4.29
N ARG A 5 19.01 13.26 5.26
CA ARG A 5 19.89 12.09 5.03
C ARG A 5 19.31 11.15 3.96
N ARG A 6 18.02 10.85 4.03
CA ARG A 6 17.32 10.03 3.01
C ARG A 6 17.35 10.66 1.62
N ILE A 7 17.17 11.99 1.54
CA ILE A 7 17.30 12.71 0.27
C ILE A 7 18.72 12.55 -0.31
N SER A 8 19.76 12.69 0.52
CA SER A 8 21.14 12.49 0.07
C SER A 8 21.37 11.05 -0.41
N ALA A 9 20.89 10.05 0.32
CA ALA A 9 20.96 8.65 -0.10
C ALA A 9 20.22 8.39 -1.42
N ASN A 10 19.04 8.96 -1.59
CA ASN A 10 18.29 8.86 -2.84
C ASN A 10 19.05 9.45 -4.02
N ARG A 11 19.66 10.62 -3.83
CA ARG A 11 20.49 11.27 -4.87
C ARG A 11 21.70 10.44 -5.25
N LEU A 12 22.36 9.81 -4.30
CA LEU A 12 23.48 8.89 -4.57
C LEU A 12 23.04 7.68 -5.39
N ASN A 13 21.77 7.27 -5.28
CA ASN A 13 21.18 6.20 -6.09
C ASN A 13 20.56 6.72 -7.41
N GLY A 14 20.87 7.93 -7.84
CA GLY A 14 20.42 8.49 -9.13
C GLY A 14 18.99 9.04 -9.13
N LEU A 15 18.37 9.22 -7.95
CA LEU A 15 17.06 9.85 -7.84
C LEU A 15 17.18 11.36 -7.68
N ASP A 16 16.30 12.11 -8.31
CA ASP A 16 16.25 13.57 -8.27
C ASP A 16 15.44 14.15 -7.10
N THR A 17 15.48 13.45 -5.96
CA THR A 17 14.77 13.86 -4.75
C THR A 17 15.24 15.23 -4.26
N LYS A 18 14.29 16.11 -3.94
CA LYS A 18 14.51 17.47 -3.49
C LYS A 18 14.02 17.66 -2.05
N TRP A 19 14.64 18.61 -1.34
CA TRP A 19 14.06 19.16 -0.13
C TRP A 19 13.16 20.31 -0.50
N LEU A 20 11.94 20.34 0.04
CA LEU A 20 11.03 21.48 -0.03
C LEU A 20 10.91 22.09 1.38
N ASP A 21 10.96 23.41 1.46
CA ASP A 21 10.57 24.14 2.66
C ASP A 21 9.03 24.28 2.73
N THR A 22 8.54 24.92 3.79
CA THR A 22 7.10 25.06 4.03
C THR A 22 6.41 25.91 2.94
N LYS A 23 7.10 26.93 2.41
CA LYS A 23 6.58 27.78 1.34
C LYS A 23 6.44 26.99 0.04
N GLU A 24 7.48 26.28 -0.35
CA GLU A 24 7.49 25.42 -1.54
C GLU A 24 6.44 24.29 -1.44
N ILE A 25 6.22 23.74 -0.25
CA ILE A 25 5.14 22.78 0.00
C ILE A 25 3.78 23.42 -0.25
N LYS A 26 3.56 24.63 0.24
CA LYS A 26 2.30 25.36 0.07
C LYS A 26 2.04 25.73 -1.39
N GLU A 27 3.08 26.03 -2.16
CA GLU A 27 2.98 26.26 -3.61
C GLU A 27 2.62 24.97 -4.35
N LEU A 28 3.20 23.83 -3.98
CA LEU A 28 2.94 22.52 -4.60
C LEU A 28 1.56 21.95 -4.22
N VAL A 29 1.12 22.16 -2.98
CA VAL A 29 -0.14 21.66 -2.42
C VAL A 29 -0.88 22.80 -1.73
N PRO A 30 -1.53 23.71 -2.48
CA PRO A 30 -2.13 24.93 -1.93
C PRO A 30 -3.21 24.70 -0.87
N ILE A 31 -3.91 23.56 -0.93
CA ILE A 31 -4.97 23.20 0.02
C ILE A 31 -4.45 22.68 1.36
N MET A 32 -3.13 22.38 1.44
CA MET A 32 -2.54 21.86 2.67
C MET A 32 -2.46 22.96 3.74
N ASN A 33 -2.93 22.65 4.93
CA ASN A 33 -2.71 23.50 6.10
C ASN A 33 -1.26 23.30 6.59
N THR A 34 -0.54 24.41 6.75
CA THR A 34 0.83 24.42 7.28
C THR A 34 0.93 25.18 8.59
N ASP A 35 -0.16 25.82 9.02
CA ASP A 35 -0.21 26.72 10.16
C ASP A 35 -0.97 26.09 11.32
N ASN A 36 -0.55 26.36 12.54
CA ASN A 36 -1.22 25.95 13.78
C ASN A 36 -1.49 24.44 13.87
N LEU A 37 -0.60 23.63 13.31
CA LEU A 37 -0.67 22.17 13.40
C LEU A 37 -0.11 21.68 14.74
N ARG A 38 -0.69 20.59 15.26
CA ARG A 38 -0.15 19.86 16.42
C ARG A 38 1.31 19.44 16.19
N TYR A 39 1.64 19.04 14.95
CA TYR A 39 2.98 18.71 14.50
C TYR A 39 3.37 19.65 13.35
N PRO A 40 4.20 20.68 13.59
CA PRO A 40 4.59 21.65 12.57
C PRO A 40 5.24 20.99 11.34
N VAL A 41 4.86 21.44 10.17
CA VAL A 41 5.49 21.02 8.90
C VAL A 41 6.80 21.79 8.73
N LEU A 42 7.92 21.11 8.92
CA LEU A 42 9.26 21.71 8.81
C LEU A 42 9.84 21.63 7.41
N GLY A 43 9.27 20.84 6.53
CA GLY A 43 9.71 20.60 5.15
C GLY A 43 9.37 19.19 4.68
N ALA A 44 9.63 18.91 3.42
CA ALA A 44 9.36 17.62 2.81
C ALA A 44 10.50 17.12 1.91
N ALA A 45 10.56 15.80 1.73
CA ALA A 45 11.29 15.19 0.65
C ALA A 45 10.34 15.02 -0.54
N TYR A 46 10.66 15.62 -1.65
CA TYR A 46 9.87 15.57 -2.88
C TYR A 46 10.57 14.79 -3.97
N GLN A 47 9.87 13.82 -4.54
CA GLN A 47 10.32 13.07 -5.71
C GLN A 47 9.48 13.46 -6.91
N PRO A 48 9.99 14.33 -7.81
CA PRO A 48 9.20 14.89 -8.90
C PRO A 48 8.78 13.84 -9.94
N ARG A 49 9.54 12.75 -10.08
CA ARG A 49 9.20 11.64 -10.99
C ARG A 49 8.45 10.49 -10.30
N GLY A 50 8.01 10.69 -9.06
CA GLY A 50 7.09 9.80 -8.38
C GLY A 50 5.69 9.85 -9.01
N GLY A 51 4.87 8.87 -8.69
CA GLY A 51 3.51 8.82 -9.24
C GLY A 51 2.66 7.74 -8.60
N VAL A 52 1.47 7.59 -9.13
CA VAL A 52 0.51 6.56 -8.74
C VAL A 52 0.47 5.47 -9.80
N ALA A 53 0.66 4.23 -9.39
CA ALA A 53 0.55 3.08 -10.28
C ALA A 53 -0.89 2.52 -10.23
N ARG A 54 -1.47 2.26 -11.39
CA ARG A 54 -2.73 1.51 -11.49
C ARG A 54 -2.43 0.03 -11.31
N HIS A 55 -2.52 -0.42 -10.07
CA HIS A 55 -2.15 -1.78 -9.67
C HIS A 55 -2.92 -2.87 -10.42
N ASP A 56 -4.20 -2.65 -10.71
CA ASP A 56 -5.04 -3.53 -11.51
C ASP A 56 -4.51 -3.68 -12.95
N ALA A 57 -4.23 -2.56 -13.63
CA ALA A 57 -3.68 -2.58 -14.98
C ALA A 57 -2.30 -3.26 -15.03
N ILE A 58 -1.45 -3.05 -14.02
CA ILE A 58 -0.15 -3.71 -13.93
C ILE A 58 -0.34 -5.22 -13.76
N ALA A 59 -1.20 -5.65 -12.83
CA ALA A 59 -1.47 -7.06 -12.61
C ALA A 59 -2.01 -7.75 -13.87
N TRP A 60 -2.98 -7.13 -14.56
CA TRP A 60 -3.50 -7.63 -15.82
C TRP A 60 -2.46 -7.67 -16.92
N GLY A 61 -1.62 -6.64 -17.04
CA GLY A 61 -0.54 -6.61 -18.04
C GLY A 61 0.45 -7.76 -17.86
N PHE A 62 0.86 -8.05 -16.63
CA PHE A 62 1.72 -9.19 -16.34
C PHE A 62 1.01 -10.53 -16.57
N ALA A 63 -0.26 -10.65 -16.19
CA ALA A 63 -1.04 -11.87 -16.38
C ALA A 63 -1.22 -12.18 -17.87
N MET A 64 -1.62 -11.21 -18.68
CA MET A 64 -1.76 -11.37 -20.13
C MET A 64 -0.43 -11.81 -20.79
N ARG A 65 0.68 -11.17 -20.39
CA ARG A 65 1.98 -11.54 -20.95
C ARG A 65 2.44 -12.93 -20.51
N ALA A 66 2.14 -13.34 -19.30
CA ALA A 66 2.44 -14.69 -18.80
C ALA A 66 1.63 -15.74 -19.58
N ASP A 67 0.33 -15.49 -19.81
CA ASP A 67 -0.56 -16.34 -20.60
C ASP A 67 -0.03 -16.52 -22.03
N GLU A 68 0.34 -15.43 -22.70
CA GLU A 68 0.97 -15.45 -24.04
C GLU A 68 2.27 -16.28 -24.07
N MET A 69 2.97 -16.40 -22.95
CA MET A 69 4.18 -17.21 -22.81
C MET A 69 3.88 -18.67 -22.42
N GLY A 70 2.62 -19.07 -22.37
CA GLY A 70 2.17 -20.43 -22.06
C GLY A 70 2.06 -20.75 -20.57
N VAL A 71 1.90 -19.74 -19.72
CA VAL A 71 1.64 -19.96 -18.29
C VAL A 71 0.16 -20.17 -18.06
N ASP A 72 -0.22 -21.29 -17.46
CA ASP A 72 -1.60 -21.56 -17.05
C ASP A 72 -1.98 -20.73 -15.82
N ILE A 73 -2.93 -19.81 -15.99
CA ILE A 73 -3.45 -18.97 -14.90
C ILE A 73 -4.79 -19.56 -14.42
N ILE A 74 -4.76 -20.20 -13.26
CA ILE A 74 -5.93 -20.87 -12.70
C ILE A 74 -6.56 -20.00 -11.61
N GLN A 75 -7.55 -19.22 -11.98
CA GLN A 75 -8.30 -18.36 -11.04
C GLN A 75 -9.26 -19.17 -10.16
N ASN A 76 -9.61 -18.59 -9.00
CA ASN A 76 -10.52 -19.22 -8.03
C ASN A 76 -10.06 -20.66 -7.67
N CYS A 77 -8.76 -20.84 -7.47
CA CYS A 77 -8.12 -22.08 -7.14
C CYS A 77 -7.24 -21.88 -5.89
N GLU A 78 -7.83 -22.14 -4.74
CA GLU A 78 -7.14 -21.99 -3.46
C GLU A 78 -6.11 -23.12 -3.28
N VAL A 79 -4.86 -22.75 -3.00
CA VAL A 79 -3.82 -23.71 -2.58
C VAL A 79 -3.96 -23.93 -1.07
N LYS A 80 -4.23 -25.19 -0.69
CA LYS A 80 -4.46 -25.58 0.70
C LYS A 80 -3.22 -26.14 1.37
N ASN A 81 -2.37 -26.81 0.61
CA ASN A 81 -1.21 -27.51 1.13
C ASN A 81 -0.11 -27.64 0.08
N ILE A 82 1.14 -27.58 0.50
CA ILE A 82 2.31 -27.94 -0.32
C ILE A 82 2.73 -29.35 0.07
N LYS A 83 2.60 -30.29 -0.85
CA LYS A 83 2.94 -31.69 -0.64
C LYS A 83 4.44 -31.88 -0.76
N THR A 84 5.05 -32.47 0.27
CA THR A 84 6.48 -32.81 0.29
C THR A 84 6.68 -34.26 0.68
N ASN A 85 7.69 -34.87 0.12
CA ASN A 85 8.13 -36.21 0.46
C ASN A 85 9.67 -36.27 0.45
N ASN A 86 10.28 -36.79 1.50
CA ASN A 86 11.74 -36.84 1.67
C ASN A 86 12.44 -35.50 1.37
N ASN A 87 11.91 -34.41 1.91
CA ASN A 87 12.35 -33.01 1.72
C ASN A 87 12.32 -32.54 0.26
N LYS A 88 11.52 -33.16 -0.60
CA LYS A 88 11.28 -32.72 -1.98
C LYS A 88 9.83 -32.37 -2.17
N VAL A 89 9.57 -31.31 -2.93
CA VAL A 89 8.21 -30.89 -3.32
C VAL A 89 7.68 -31.87 -4.36
N GLU A 90 6.46 -32.39 -4.17
CA GLU A 90 5.71 -33.18 -5.11
C GLU A 90 4.66 -32.37 -5.87
N GLY A 91 4.14 -31.32 -5.27
CA GLY A 91 3.11 -30.47 -5.84
C GLY A 91 2.29 -29.73 -4.79
N VAL A 92 1.12 -29.27 -5.18
CA VAL A 92 0.20 -28.55 -4.33
C VAL A 92 -1.20 -29.18 -4.33
N GLU A 93 -1.83 -29.23 -3.16
CA GLU A 93 -3.23 -29.59 -3.00
C GLU A 93 -4.06 -28.30 -3.11
N THR A 94 -5.03 -28.30 -4.02
CA THR A 94 -5.88 -27.13 -4.29
C THR A 94 -7.34 -27.43 -4.09
N SER A 95 -8.18 -26.38 -4.13
CA SER A 95 -9.63 -26.54 -4.15
C SER A 95 -10.16 -27.25 -5.42
N LYS A 96 -9.32 -27.36 -6.47
CA LYS A 96 -9.65 -28.01 -7.74
C LYS A 96 -8.91 -29.34 -7.98
N GLY A 97 -8.22 -29.86 -6.95
CA GLY A 97 -7.46 -31.08 -7.04
C GLY A 97 -5.96 -30.89 -6.85
N PHE A 98 -5.19 -31.95 -7.06
CA PHE A 98 -3.75 -31.93 -6.91
C PHE A 98 -3.05 -31.51 -8.20
N ILE A 99 -2.12 -30.57 -8.08
CA ILE A 99 -1.25 -30.13 -9.19
C ILE A 99 0.16 -30.58 -8.89
N LYS A 100 0.70 -31.46 -9.73
CA LYS A 100 2.08 -31.96 -9.61
C LYS A 100 3.07 -30.89 -10.01
N ALA A 101 4.07 -30.63 -9.18
CA ALA A 101 5.13 -29.66 -9.46
C ALA A 101 6.41 -30.04 -8.72
N GLY A 102 7.55 -29.95 -9.39
CA GLY A 102 8.88 -30.18 -8.79
C GLY A 102 9.42 -28.98 -8.01
N LYS A 103 8.84 -27.79 -8.21
CA LYS A 103 9.18 -26.52 -7.52
C LYS A 103 7.92 -25.72 -7.30
N VAL A 104 7.83 -25.07 -6.14
CA VAL A 104 6.71 -24.20 -5.80
C VAL A 104 7.25 -22.86 -5.29
N ALA A 105 6.83 -21.77 -5.92
CA ALA A 105 7.09 -20.43 -5.43
C ALA A 105 5.85 -19.93 -4.68
N VAL A 106 6.01 -19.48 -3.44
CA VAL A 106 4.91 -18.93 -2.63
C VAL A 106 4.96 -17.42 -2.67
N VAL A 107 4.00 -16.82 -3.38
CA VAL A 107 3.88 -15.36 -3.57
C VAL A 107 2.48 -14.92 -3.10
N ALA A 108 2.21 -15.12 -1.81
CA ALA A 108 0.87 -14.98 -1.22
C ALA A 108 0.78 -13.82 -0.21
N SER A 109 1.72 -12.84 -0.29
CA SER A 109 1.74 -11.65 0.57
C SER A 109 1.58 -12.03 2.05
N GLY A 110 0.55 -11.51 2.74
CA GLY A 110 0.28 -11.79 4.16
C GLY A 110 0.04 -13.27 4.49
N HIS A 111 -0.35 -14.11 3.53
CA HIS A 111 -0.59 -15.54 3.72
C HIS A 111 0.64 -16.42 3.45
N THR A 112 1.76 -15.83 3.04
CA THR A 112 2.98 -16.58 2.69
C THR A 112 3.46 -17.49 3.82
N SER A 113 3.45 -17.01 5.07
CA SER A 113 3.86 -17.81 6.24
C SER A 113 2.94 -18.99 6.51
N VAL A 114 1.65 -18.86 6.21
CA VAL A 114 0.64 -19.92 6.38
C VAL A 114 0.92 -21.07 5.41
N LEU A 115 1.12 -20.74 4.13
CA LEU A 115 1.43 -21.74 3.11
C LEU A 115 2.82 -22.37 3.30
N ALA A 116 3.84 -21.57 3.62
CA ALA A 116 5.18 -22.08 3.88
C ALA A 116 5.21 -23.12 5.02
N LYS A 117 4.39 -22.91 6.06
CA LYS A 117 4.26 -23.84 7.19
C LYS A 117 3.79 -25.22 6.76
N THR A 118 2.95 -25.34 5.72
CA THR A 118 2.48 -26.63 5.21
C THR A 118 3.63 -27.47 4.62
N ALA A 119 4.68 -26.81 4.13
CA ALA A 119 5.91 -27.47 3.68
C ALA A 119 6.98 -27.63 4.80
N GLY A 120 6.62 -27.40 6.06
CA GLY A 120 7.55 -27.47 7.19
C GLY A 120 8.48 -26.26 7.33
N VAL A 121 8.29 -25.20 6.53
CA VAL A 121 9.14 -23.99 6.55
C VAL A 121 8.50 -22.92 7.44
N ARG A 122 9.22 -22.52 8.49
CA ARG A 122 8.81 -21.41 9.37
C ARG A 122 9.41 -20.10 8.88
N LEU A 123 8.54 -19.15 8.53
CA LEU A 123 8.94 -17.79 8.19
C LEU A 123 8.59 -16.83 9.36
N PRO A 124 9.50 -15.92 9.72
CA PRO A 124 9.25 -14.92 10.78
C PRO A 124 8.40 -13.76 10.26
N LEU A 125 7.23 -14.05 9.70
CA LEU A 125 6.29 -13.07 9.17
C LEU A 125 5.05 -12.96 10.04
N GLN A 126 4.63 -11.73 10.26
CA GLN A 126 3.37 -11.38 10.93
C GLN A 126 2.53 -10.54 9.97
N SER A 127 1.25 -10.88 9.88
CA SER A 127 0.30 -10.13 9.05
C SER A 127 -0.57 -9.24 9.91
N ARG A 128 -0.64 -7.96 9.58
CA ARG A 128 -1.49 -6.98 10.24
C ARG A 128 -2.40 -6.32 9.22
N PRO A 129 -3.67 -6.08 9.53
CA PRO A 129 -4.55 -5.35 8.66
C PRO A 129 -4.04 -3.92 8.45
N LEU A 130 -3.90 -3.53 7.20
CA LEU A 130 -3.61 -2.16 6.79
C LEU A 130 -4.90 -1.53 6.29
N GLN A 131 -5.29 -0.41 6.87
CA GLN A 131 -6.57 0.22 6.56
C GLN A 131 -6.41 1.42 5.65
N ALA A 132 -7.38 1.61 4.77
CA ALA A 132 -7.48 2.78 3.92
C ALA A 132 -8.93 3.16 3.66
N LEU A 133 -9.13 4.41 3.23
CA LEU A 133 -10.41 5.04 2.95
C LEU A 133 -10.43 5.55 1.51
N VAL A 134 -11.61 5.52 0.90
CA VAL A 134 -11.88 6.17 -0.40
C VAL A 134 -13.04 7.13 -0.24
N SER A 135 -12.84 8.36 -0.70
CA SER A 135 -13.87 9.39 -0.70
C SER A 135 -14.80 9.31 -1.92
N GLU A 136 -15.89 10.06 -1.90
CA GLU A 136 -16.60 10.44 -3.12
C GLU A 136 -15.65 11.17 -4.08
N PRO A 137 -15.90 11.10 -5.43
CA PRO A 137 -15.09 11.82 -6.40
C PRO A 137 -15.32 13.31 -6.26
N ILE A 138 -14.22 14.07 -6.27
CA ILE A 138 -14.23 15.54 -6.24
C ILE A 138 -13.38 16.09 -7.40
N LYS A 139 -13.46 17.39 -7.64
CA LYS A 139 -12.57 18.05 -8.61
C LYS A 139 -11.11 17.83 -8.24
N PRO A 140 -10.19 17.78 -9.22
CA PRO A 140 -8.76 17.67 -8.95
C PRO A 140 -8.26 18.80 -8.03
N VAL A 141 -7.70 18.41 -6.89
CA VAL A 141 -7.17 19.35 -5.86
C VAL A 141 -5.78 18.96 -5.37
N ILE A 142 -5.35 17.71 -5.61
CA ILE A 142 -4.03 17.21 -5.26
C ILE A 142 -3.43 16.51 -6.48
N ASN A 143 -2.31 17.03 -6.98
CA ASN A 143 -1.58 16.47 -8.13
C ASN A 143 -0.37 15.61 -7.73
N THR A 144 -0.17 15.40 -6.45
CA THR A 144 0.94 14.60 -5.91
C THR A 144 0.48 13.76 -4.73
N VAL A 145 1.15 12.65 -4.48
CA VAL A 145 0.92 11.87 -3.25
C VAL A 145 1.61 12.59 -2.10
N VAL A 146 0.88 12.86 -1.05
CA VAL A 146 1.42 13.47 0.17
C VAL A 146 1.35 12.47 1.31
N MET A 147 2.46 12.26 1.99
CA MET A 147 2.55 11.45 3.20
C MET A 147 3.13 12.25 4.35
N SER A 148 2.45 12.24 5.48
CA SER A 148 2.95 12.78 6.74
C SER A 148 3.41 11.66 7.65
N ASN A 149 4.72 11.63 7.97
CA ASN A 149 5.27 10.67 8.91
C ASN A 149 4.93 11.01 10.38
N ALA A 150 4.59 12.27 10.66
CA ALA A 150 4.26 12.70 12.03
C ALA A 150 2.89 12.18 12.48
N VAL A 151 1.94 12.10 11.55
CA VAL A 151 0.56 11.66 11.82
C VAL A 151 0.21 10.34 11.10
N HIS A 152 1.20 9.69 10.48
CA HIS A 152 1.05 8.41 9.78
C HIS A 152 -0.12 8.36 8.80
N ALA A 153 -0.32 9.45 8.05
CA ALA A 153 -1.38 9.53 7.07
C ALA A 153 -0.85 9.92 5.69
N TYR A 154 -1.40 9.31 4.65
CA TYR A 154 -1.16 9.73 3.28
C TYR A 154 -2.47 10.07 2.58
N VAL A 155 -2.36 10.88 1.56
CA VAL A 155 -3.45 11.19 0.64
C VAL A 155 -2.93 11.25 -0.79
N SER A 156 -3.70 10.66 -1.68
CA SER A 156 -3.55 10.81 -3.13
C SER A 156 -4.90 10.97 -3.76
N GLN A 157 -4.97 11.55 -4.95
CA GLN A 157 -6.21 11.65 -5.70
C GLN A 157 -6.11 10.77 -6.96
N SER A 158 -7.17 10.00 -7.21
CA SER A 158 -7.27 9.16 -8.40
C SER A 158 -7.58 10.00 -9.64
N ASP A 159 -7.38 9.43 -10.82
CA ASP A 159 -7.77 10.04 -12.11
C ASP A 159 -9.29 10.19 -12.27
N LYS A 160 -10.08 9.50 -11.44
CA LYS A 160 -11.54 9.62 -11.38
C LYS A 160 -12.03 10.64 -10.35
N GLY A 161 -11.12 11.20 -9.55
CA GLY A 161 -11.40 12.23 -8.58
C GLY A 161 -11.52 11.77 -7.13
N GLU A 162 -11.57 10.46 -6.84
CA GLU A 162 -11.61 9.98 -5.46
C GLU A 162 -10.28 10.25 -4.76
N LEU A 163 -10.35 10.60 -3.48
CA LEU A 163 -9.18 10.59 -2.61
C LEU A 163 -8.99 9.18 -2.04
N VAL A 164 -7.76 8.69 -2.13
CA VAL A 164 -7.30 7.50 -1.42
C VAL A 164 -6.52 7.97 -0.21
N ILE A 165 -7.03 7.64 0.96
CA ILE A 165 -6.50 8.09 2.25
C ILE A 165 -6.12 6.87 3.07
N GLY A 166 -4.94 6.83 3.60
CA GLY A 166 -4.47 5.81 4.54
C GLY A 166 -3.49 6.44 5.53
N ALA A 167 -3.01 5.77 6.52
CA ALA A 167 -2.66 4.41 6.58
C ALA A 167 -2.27 3.92 7.97
N GLY A 168 -3.27 3.71 8.75
CA GLY A 168 -3.07 3.00 10.01
C GLY A 168 -3.05 1.49 9.81
N THR A 169 -2.42 0.81 10.74
CA THR A 169 -2.47 -0.65 10.87
C THR A 169 -3.04 -1.01 12.23
N ASP A 170 -3.81 -2.08 12.29
CA ASP A 170 -4.21 -2.65 13.57
C ASP A 170 -3.00 -3.11 14.39
N GLY A 171 -3.09 -2.96 15.70
CA GLY A 171 -2.03 -3.34 16.64
C GLY A 171 -1.87 -4.86 16.83
N TYR A 172 -2.70 -5.68 16.20
CA TYR A 172 -2.75 -7.14 16.36
C TYR A 172 -2.59 -7.87 15.02
N ASN A 173 -2.20 -9.14 15.10
CA ASN A 173 -2.08 -9.98 13.91
C ASN A 173 -3.45 -10.48 13.49
N SER A 174 -3.78 -10.29 12.22
CA SER A 174 -5.05 -10.75 11.64
C SER A 174 -4.95 -10.80 10.11
N PHE A 175 -5.81 -11.59 9.51
CA PHE A 175 -6.06 -11.64 8.06
C PHE A 175 -7.41 -10.99 7.69
N THR A 176 -8.02 -10.26 8.62
CA THR A 176 -9.27 -9.56 8.34
C THR A 176 -9.09 -8.53 7.21
N GLN A 177 -10.12 -8.38 6.40
CA GLN A 177 -10.21 -7.34 5.38
C GLN A 177 -11.21 -6.24 5.77
N ARG A 178 -11.60 -6.20 7.04
CA ARG A 178 -12.51 -5.20 7.58
C ARG A 178 -11.71 -4.17 8.36
N GLY A 179 -12.04 -2.90 8.19
CA GLY A 179 -11.47 -1.82 8.97
C GLY A 179 -12.12 -1.68 10.35
N GLY A 180 -11.39 -1.12 11.30
CA GLY A 180 -11.86 -0.75 12.64
C GLY A 180 -12.06 0.76 12.77
N TYR A 181 -12.90 1.17 13.72
CA TYR A 181 -13.18 2.59 13.95
C TYR A 181 -11.98 3.38 14.46
N ASP A 182 -11.17 2.81 15.34
CA ASP A 182 -10.04 3.49 15.96
C ASP A 182 -9.04 4.00 14.92
N VAL A 183 -8.65 3.14 13.96
CA VAL A 183 -7.70 3.50 12.90
C VAL A 183 -8.31 4.54 11.96
N ILE A 184 -9.61 4.44 11.66
CA ILE A 184 -10.31 5.43 10.84
C ILE A 184 -10.32 6.78 11.52
N GLU A 185 -10.72 6.83 12.78
CA GLU A 185 -10.82 8.07 13.53
C GLU A 185 -9.46 8.80 13.58
N GLU A 186 -8.39 8.09 13.88
CA GLU A 186 -7.03 8.65 13.88
C GLU A 186 -6.65 9.18 12.48
N THR A 187 -6.92 8.39 11.44
CA THR A 187 -6.61 8.77 10.05
C THR A 187 -7.40 10.00 9.63
N VAL A 188 -8.71 10.03 9.90
CA VAL A 188 -9.56 11.17 9.55
C VAL A 188 -9.15 12.43 10.32
N ARG A 189 -8.87 12.33 11.62
CA ARG A 189 -8.35 13.45 12.43
C ARG A 189 -7.07 14.03 11.83
N ALA A 190 -6.12 13.16 11.46
CA ALA A 190 -4.87 13.58 10.85
C ALA A 190 -5.08 14.27 9.49
N ILE A 191 -5.95 13.72 8.66
CA ILE A 191 -6.24 14.28 7.34
C ILE A 191 -6.99 15.59 7.42
N VAL A 192 -7.96 15.73 8.32
CA VAL A 192 -8.69 16.99 8.50
C VAL A 192 -7.79 18.08 9.10
N GLU A 193 -6.84 17.74 9.95
CA GLU A 193 -5.83 18.68 10.45
C GLU A 193 -4.97 19.21 9.31
N LEU A 194 -4.47 18.33 8.43
CA LEU A 194 -3.62 18.71 7.28
C LEU A 194 -4.43 19.36 6.14
N TYR A 195 -5.67 18.95 5.96
CA TYR A 195 -6.55 19.37 4.87
C TYR A 195 -7.97 19.66 5.40
N PRO A 196 -8.21 20.80 6.04
CA PRO A 196 -9.52 21.13 6.63
C PRO A 196 -10.69 21.03 5.64
N ILE A 197 -10.43 21.29 4.36
CA ILE A 197 -11.43 21.18 3.28
C ILE A 197 -12.02 19.76 3.18
N PHE A 198 -11.27 18.73 3.56
CA PHE A 198 -11.72 17.33 3.48
C PHE A 198 -12.68 16.92 4.60
N GLY A 199 -12.86 17.74 5.63
CA GLY A 199 -13.85 17.51 6.69
C GLY A 199 -15.31 17.52 6.22
N LYS A 200 -15.58 17.96 4.98
CA LYS A 200 -16.93 17.99 4.38
C LYS A 200 -17.20 16.86 3.40
N MET A 201 -16.20 16.00 3.14
CA MET A 201 -16.33 14.93 2.15
C MET A 201 -17.02 13.70 2.72
N LYS A 202 -17.70 12.98 1.84
CA LYS A 202 -18.26 11.67 2.18
C LYS A 202 -17.26 10.56 1.87
N MET A 203 -17.17 9.60 2.77
CA MET A 203 -16.42 8.37 2.55
C MET A 203 -17.32 7.33 1.89
N LEU A 204 -16.85 6.73 0.80
CA LEU A 204 -17.60 5.70 0.06
C LEU A 204 -17.20 4.30 0.52
N ARG A 205 -15.93 4.10 0.84
CA ARG A 205 -15.39 2.78 1.14
C ARG A 205 -14.25 2.84 2.15
N GLN A 206 -14.20 1.78 2.94
CA GLN A 206 -13.12 1.46 3.87
C GLN A 206 -12.74 -0.01 3.70
N TRP A 207 -11.49 -0.32 3.84
CA TRP A 207 -10.99 -1.69 3.98
C TRP A 207 -9.83 -1.77 4.96
#